data_b6b9108e7db6b641ddbcbbbd5cae980c
#
_entry.id   b6b9108e7db6b641ddbcbbbd5cae980c
#
_cell.length_a   1.000
_cell.length_b   1.000
_cell.length_c   1.000
_cell.angle_alpha   90.00
_cell.angle_beta   90.00
_cell.angle_gamma   90.00
#
_symmetry.space_group_name_H-M   'P 1'
#
loop_
_entity.id
_entity.type
_entity.pdbx_description
1 polymer ?
#
loop_
_entity_poly.entity_id
_entity_poly.type
_entity_poly.pdbx_seq_one_letter_code
_entity_poly.pdbx_strand_id
1 'polypeptide(L)'
;SASFLPGPATAIALNDGHTALLNTRQMGLRCTGIVFSEKAITEKDEEIRRFITGYNLGVKYLQTRPQNEWTEILVKEFGLQEKAAMQIDLPDYRPATRPSYHDIEKIIAWLKSKGAIPDYYPGENLVDTTFIPGTLKPQ
;
A
#
# COMPACT_ATOMS: atom_id res chain seq x y z
N SER A 1 16.78 -20.40 9.34
CA SER A 1 16.53 -19.53 8.18
C SER A 1 15.54 -18.45 8.55
N ALA A 2 15.58 -17.30 7.87
CA ALA A 2 14.65 -16.19 8.02
C ALA A 2 14.11 -15.79 6.65
N SER A 3 12.88 -15.28 6.62
CA SER A 3 12.22 -14.81 5.39
C SER A 3 11.53 -13.47 5.63
N PHE A 4 11.41 -12.68 4.58
CA PHE A 4 10.59 -11.48 4.56
C PHE A 4 9.21 -11.85 3.99
N LEU A 5 8.15 -11.62 4.77
CA LEU A 5 6.80 -12.02 4.41
C LEU A 5 5.85 -10.81 4.41
N PRO A 6 4.98 -10.67 3.39
CA PRO A 6 3.89 -9.68 3.41
C PRO A 6 2.77 -10.12 4.36
N GLY A 7 1.85 -9.18 4.70
CA GLY A 7 0.83 -9.32 5.73
C GLY A 7 0.11 -10.67 5.82
N PRO A 8 -0.56 -11.19 4.76
CA PRO A 8 -1.27 -12.46 4.86
C PRO A 8 -0.34 -13.65 5.14
N ALA A 9 0.82 -13.73 4.46
CA ALA A 9 1.80 -14.77 4.68
C ALA A 9 2.44 -14.69 6.08
N THR A 10 2.61 -13.48 6.62
CA THR A 10 3.06 -13.27 8.01
C THR A 10 2.06 -13.84 9.00
N ALA A 11 0.75 -13.60 8.82
CA ALA A 11 -0.29 -14.11 9.70
C ALA A 11 -0.32 -15.65 9.71
N ILE A 12 -0.18 -16.29 8.54
CA ILE A 12 -0.08 -17.73 8.42
C ILE A 12 1.15 -18.25 9.17
N ALA A 13 2.33 -17.68 8.93
CA ALA A 13 3.56 -18.10 9.58
C ALA A 13 3.49 -17.97 11.12
N LEU A 14 2.92 -16.88 11.63
CA LEU A 14 2.71 -16.70 13.07
C LEU A 14 1.73 -17.73 13.64
N ASN A 15 0.66 -18.07 12.92
CA ASN A 15 -0.27 -19.11 13.31
C ASN A 15 0.39 -20.50 13.35
N ASP A 16 1.37 -20.74 12.46
CA ASP A 16 2.16 -21.97 12.40
C ASP A 16 3.32 -22.01 13.43
N GLY A 17 3.38 -21.04 14.33
CA GLY A 17 4.33 -21.03 15.45
C GLY A 17 5.68 -20.36 15.12
N HIS A 18 5.81 -19.69 13.99
CA HIS A 18 7.01 -18.90 13.68
C HIS A 18 7.04 -17.57 14.44
N THR A 19 8.22 -17.00 14.62
CA THR A 19 8.41 -15.78 15.38
C THR A 19 8.79 -14.61 14.46
N ALA A 20 8.11 -13.46 14.61
CA ALA A 20 8.51 -12.24 13.94
C ALA A 20 9.75 -11.64 14.64
N LEU A 21 10.84 -11.47 13.88
CA LEU A 21 12.07 -10.83 14.37
C LEU A 21 12.01 -9.31 14.25
N LEU A 22 11.35 -8.80 13.21
CA LEU A 22 11.25 -7.39 12.90
C LEU A 22 9.94 -7.11 12.15
N ASN A 23 9.33 -5.97 12.47
CA ASN A 23 8.17 -5.46 11.72
C ASN A 23 8.54 -4.10 11.10
N THR A 24 8.37 -3.96 9.78
CA THR A 24 8.69 -2.71 9.07
C THR A 24 7.86 -1.50 9.54
N ARG A 25 6.67 -1.73 10.13
CA ARG A 25 5.90 -0.67 10.78
C ARG A 25 6.71 0.03 11.89
N GLN A 26 7.49 -0.72 12.68
CA GLN A 26 8.35 -0.18 13.75
C GLN A 26 9.49 0.68 13.20
N MET A 27 9.84 0.49 11.93
CA MET A 27 10.84 1.30 11.23
C MET A 27 10.27 2.60 10.65
N GLY A 28 8.97 2.83 10.74
CA GLY A 28 8.30 4.00 10.14
C GLY A 28 8.33 4.00 8.60
N LEU A 29 8.63 2.86 7.97
CA LEU A 29 8.72 2.76 6.51
C LEU A 29 7.34 2.53 5.91
N ARG A 30 6.99 3.35 4.93
CA ARG A 30 5.81 3.19 4.08
C ARG A 30 6.28 2.81 2.68
N CYS A 31 6.27 1.52 2.40
CA CYS A 31 6.85 0.97 1.18
C CYS A 31 5.80 0.62 0.10
N THR A 32 4.52 0.83 0.37
CA THR A 32 3.45 0.44 -0.55
C THR A 32 2.78 1.67 -1.13
N GLY A 33 2.65 1.69 -2.45
CA GLY A 33 1.94 2.71 -3.21
C GLY A 33 1.03 2.08 -4.25
N ILE A 34 0.04 2.84 -4.70
CA ILE A 34 -0.77 2.47 -5.86
C ILE A 34 -0.05 3.01 -7.09
N VAL A 35 0.20 2.14 -8.06
CA VAL A 35 0.86 2.51 -9.32
C VAL A 35 -0.03 2.20 -10.51
N PHE A 36 -0.01 3.07 -11.51
CA PHE A 36 -0.68 2.89 -12.78
C PHE A 36 0.32 3.02 -13.92
N SER A 37 0.10 2.32 -15.02
CA SER A 37 0.91 2.51 -16.22
C SER A 37 0.60 3.88 -16.84
N GLU A 38 1.57 4.46 -17.56
CA GLU A 38 1.40 5.70 -18.30
C GLU A 38 0.20 5.64 -19.26
N LYS A 39 0.02 4.51 -19.94
CA LYS A 39 -1.14 4.27 -20.78
C LYS A 39 -2.46 4.35 -20.00
N ALA A 40 -2.53 3.79 -18.80
CA ALA A 40 -3.73 3.89 -17.99
C ALA A 40 -4.01 5.33 -17.54
N ILE A 41 -2.95 6.07 -17.18
CA ILE A 41 -3.05 7.49 -16.78
C ILE A 41 -3.60 8.34 -17.92
N THR A 42 -3.19 8.07 -19.17
CA THR A 42 -3.60 8.87 -20.35
C THR A 42 -4.97 8.46 -20.92
N GLU A 43 -5.31 7.17 -20.85
CA GLU A 43 -6.50 6.65 -21.55
C GLU A 43 -7.67 6.32 -20.63
N LYS A 44 -7.48 6.22 -19.30
CA LYS A 44 -8.46 5.69 -18.33
C LYS A 44 -8.65 6.59 -17.12
N ASP A 45 -8.75 7.90 -17.34
CA ASP A 45 -8.92 8.90 -16.26
C ASP A 45 -10.12 8.55 -15.36
N GLU A 46 -11.27 8.24 -15.93
CA GLU A 46 -12.49 7.99 -15.16
C GLU A 46 -12.39 6.69 -14.35
N GLU A 47 -11.83 5.64 -14.92
CA GLU A 47 -11.64 4.36 -14.23
C GLU A 47 -10.67 4.50 -13.06
N ILE A 48 -9.58 5.26 -13.23
CA ILE A 48 -8.64 5.54 -12.14
C ILE A 48 -9.34 6.32 -11.01
N ARG A 49 -10.15 7.33 -11.34
CA ARG A 49 -10.92 8.08 -10.33
C ARG A 49 -11.91 7.19 -9.58
N ARG A 50 -12.59 6.31 -10.29
CA ARG A 50 -13.49 5.31 -9.67
C ARG A 50 -12.72 4.35 -8.76
N PHE A 51 -11.54 3.89 -9.21
CA PHE A 51 -10.68 3.04 -8.41
C PHE A 51 -10.24 3.75 -7.10
N ILE A 52 -9.75 4.98 -7.18
CA ILE A 52 -9.34 5.77 -6.01
C ILE A 52 -10.54 6.01 -5.06
N THR A 53 -11.71 6.27 -5.61
CA THR A 53 -12.94 6.41 -4.82
C THR A 53 -13.27 5.11 -4.09
N GLY A 54 -13.22 3.97 -4.78
CA GLY A 54 -13.44 2.65 -4.19
C GLY A 54 -12.40 2.33 -3.10
N TYR A 55 -11.14 2.62 -3.36
CA TYR A 55 -10.07 2.50 -2.37
C TYR A 55 -10.37 3.31 -1.10
N ASN A 56 -10.73 4.58 -1.24
CA ASN A 56 -11.06 5.44 -0.10
C ASN A 56 -12.28 4.93 0.69
N LEU A 57 -13.29 4.39 0.01
CA LEU A 57 -14.44 3.75 0.65
C LEU A 57 -14.02 2.49 1.43
N GLY A 58 -13.14 1.66 0.86
CA GLY A 58 -12.56 0.50 1.53
C GLY A 58 -11.77 0.88 2.78
N VAL A 59 -10.94 1.91 2.70
CA VAL A 59 -10.21 2.44 3.85
C VAL A 59 -11.18 2.91 4.94
N LYS A 60 -12.22 3.66 4.57
CA LYS A 60 -13.25 4.10 5.52
C LYS A 60 -13.96 2.91 6.17
N TYR A 61 -14.28 1.88 5.39
CA TYR A 61 -14.89 0.66 5.90
C TYR A 61 -14.01 0.01 6.97
N LEU A 62 -12.71 -0.21 6.68
CA LEU A 62 -11.76 -0.78 7.63
C LEU A 62 -11.60 0.05 8.92
N GLN A 63 -11.69 1.37 8.82
CA GLN A 63 -11.54 2.27 9.97
C GLN A 63 -12.80 2.36 10.85
N THR A 64 -13.98 2.09 10.29
CA THR A 64 -15.26 2.33 10.95
C THR A 64 -16.00 1.05 11.34
N ARG A 65 -15.60 -0.09 10.79
CA ARG A 65 -16.24 -1.37 11.05
C ARG A 65 -15.44 -2.22 12.05
N PRO A 66 -16.13 -3.01 12.88
CA PRO A 66 -15.47 -3.91 13.81
C PRO A 66 -14.70 -5.01 13.07
N GLN A 67 -13.67 -5.52 13.72
CA GLN A 67 -12.73 -6.46 13.14
C GLN A 67 -13.40 -7.72 12.56
N ASN A 68 -14.42 -8.23 13.20
CA ASN A 68 -15.11 -9.44 12.74
C ASN A 68 -15.76 -9.30 11.37
N GLU A 69 -16.28 -8.10 11.01
CA GLU A 69 -16.90 -7.88 9.70
C GLU A 69 -15.89 -7.99 8.54
N TRP A 70 -14.71 -7.38 8.66
CA TRP A 70 -13.71 -7.46 7.60
C TRP A 70 -12.88 -8.75 7.69
N THR A 71 -12.78 -9.41 8.85
CA THR A 71 -12.20 -10.75 8.97
C THR A 71 -12.98 -11.78 8.13
N GLU A 72 -14.32 -11.70 8.14
CA GLU A 72 -15.17 -12.55 7.31
C GLU A 72 -14.88 -12.38 5.81
N ILE A 73 -14.62 -11.15 5.36
CA ILE A 73 -14.20 -10.87 3.98
C ILE A 73 -12.85 -11.55 3.68
N LEU A 74 -11.87 -11.47 4.59
CA LEU A 74 -10.57 -12.11 4.41
C LEU A 74 -10.69 -13.63 4.28
N VAL A 75 -11.56 -14.25 5.04
CA VAL A 75 -11.83 -15.70 4.94
C VAL A 75 -12.49 -16.04 3.61
N LYS A 76 -13.53 -15.32 3.21
CA LYS A 76 -14.31 -15.63 2.01
C LYS A 76 -13.56 -15.32 0.71
N GLU A 77 -12.94 -14.13 0.61
CA GLU A 77 -12.35 -13.64 -0.63
C GLU A 77 -10.89 -14.06 -0.80
N PHE A 78 -10.16 -14.26 0.30
CA PHE A 78 -8.74 -14.60 0.26
C PHE A 78 -8.46 -16.04 0.72
N GLY A 79 -9.47 -16.79 1.13
CA GLY A 79 -9.33 -18.19 1.55
C GLY A 79 -8.48 -18.36 2.81
N LEU A 80 -8.36 -17.34 3.65
CA LEU A 80 -7.59 -17.44 4.89
C LEU A 80 -8.34 -18.28 5.92
N GLN A 81 -7.60 -19.05 6.73
CA GLN A 81 -8.17 -19.67 7.92
C GLN A 81 -8.63 -18.57 8.88
N GLU A 82 -9.80 -18.75 9.50
CA GLU A 82 -10.40 -17.76 10.41
C GLU A 82 -9.42 -17.28 11.49
N LYS A 83 -8.71 -18.23 12.13
CA LYS A 83 -7.70 -17.93 13.13
C LYS A 83 -6.57 -17.04 12.60
N ALA A 84 -6.09 -17.28 11.39
CA ALA A 84 -5.07 -16.46 10.75
C ALA A 84 -5.63 -15.08 10.36
N ALA A 85 -6.87 -15.03 9.86
CA ALA A 85 -7.54 -13.79 9.51
C ALA A 85 -7.76 -12.88 10.73
N MET A 86 -8.08 -13.44 11.89
CA MET A 86 -8.22 -12.70 13.15
C MET A 86 -6.89 -12.15 13.69
N GLN A 87 -5.76 -12.74 13.32
CA GLN A 87 -4.42 -12.32 13.75
C GLN A 87 -3.76 -11.33 12.78
N ILE A 88 -4.41 -11.02 11.64
CA ILE A 88 -3.85 -10.06 10.70
C ILE A 88 -3.74 -8.69 11.34
N ASP A 89 -2.51 -8.19 11.39
CA ASP A 89 -2.22 -6.78 11.70
C ASP A 89 -2.27 -5.99 10.40
N LEU A 90 -3.42 -5.36 10.12
CA LEU A 90 -3.58 -4.52 8.94
C LEU A 90 -2.71 -3.26 9.06
N PRO A 91 -2.06 -2.83 7.97
CA PRO A 91 -1.37 -1.56 7.93
C PRO A 91 -2.32 -0.40 8.28
N ASP A 92 -1.77 0.72 8.76
CA ASP A 92 -2.51 1.97 8.93
C ASP A 92 -2.87 2.54 7.55
N TYR A 93 -3.92 1.96 6.95
CA TYR A 93 -4.43 2.42 5.67
C TYR A 93 -5.02 3.82 5.82
N ARG A 94 -4.67 4.69 4.87
CA ARG A 94 -5.18 6.05 4.79
C ARG A 94 -5.84 6.29 3.44
N PRO A 95 -6.80 7.23 3.36
CA PRO A 95 -7.30 7.68 2.07
C PRO A 95 -6.16 8.08 1.14
N ALA A 96 -6.36 7.92 -0.15
CA ALA A 96 -5.37 8.25 -1.16
C ALA A 96 -4.89 9.70 -0.99
N THR A 97 -3.62 9.85 -0.70
CA THR A 97 -2.96 11.14 -0.49
C THR A 97 -1.61 11.13 -1.18
N ARG A 98 -1.07 12.32 -1.42
CA ARG A 98 0.30 12.45 -1.92
C ARG A 98 1.26 11.77 -0.95
N PRO A 99 2.21 10.94 -1.44
CA PRO A 99 3.31 10.44 -0.63
C PRO A 99 4.13 11.59 -0.03
N SER A 100 4.76 11.36 1.12
CA SER A 100 5.64 12.36 1.69
C SER A 100 6.84 12.58 0.78
N TYR A 101 7.23 13.83 0.57
CA TYR A 101 8.41 14.20 -0.23
C TYR A 101 9.66 13.48 0.29
N HIS A 102 9.83 13.44 1.60
CA HIS A 102 10.95 12.80 2.26
C HIS A 102 11.04 11.28 1.98
N ASP A 103 9.89 10.57 1.96
CA ASP A 103 9.87 9.13 1.65
C ASP A 103 10.23 8.89 0.18
N ILE A 104 9.73 9.74 -0.73
CA ILE A 104 10.06 9.68 -2.16
C ILE A 104 11.55 9.93 -2.40
N GLU A 105 12.14 10.94 -1.77
CA GLU A 105 13.57 11.21 -1.90
C GLU A 105 14.44 10.03 -1.41
N LYS A 106 14.08 9.42 -0.28
CA LYS A 106 14.78 8.23 0.22
C LYS A 106 14.71 7.07 -0.76
N ILE A 107 13.55 6.81 -1.34
CA ILE A 107 13.35 5.74 -2.32
C ILE A 107 14.21 6.02 -3.56
N ILE A 108 14.19 7.24 -4.07
CA ILE A 108 14.98 7.65 -5.24
C ILE A 108 16.46 7.52 -4.97
N ALA A 109 16.94 8.01 -3.83
CA ALA A 109 18.34 7.91 -3.44
C ALA A 109 18.78 6.43 -3.36
N TRP A 110 17.92 5.58 -2.79
CA TRP A 110 18.20 4.15 -2.73
C TRP A 110 18.22 3.50 -4.11
N LEU A 111 17.25 3.79 -4.99
CA LEU A 111 17.22 3.26 -6.36
C LEU A 111 18.44 3.70 -7.19
N LYS A 112 18.87 4.96 -7.07
CA LYS A 112 20.11 5.47 -7.67
C LYS A 112 21.32 4.72 -7.15
N SER A 113 21.44 4.50 -5.84
CA SER A 113 22.55 3.77 -5.23
C SER A 113 22.66 2.32 -5.68
N LYS A 114 21.55 1.74 -6.21
CA LYS A 114 21.51 0.38 -6.79
C LYS A 114 21.64 0.37 -8.30
N GLY A 115 21.76 1.53 -8.95
CA GLY A 115 21.77 1.64 -10.40
C GLY A 115 20.44 1.24 -11.06
N ALA A 116 19.35 1.21 -10.30
CA ALA A 116 18.03 0.84 -10.80
C ALA A 116 17.37 1.97 -11.61
N ILE A 117 17.76 3.21 -11.34
CA ILE A 117 17.37 4.40 -12.11
C ILE A 117 18.61 5.27 -12.34
N PRO A 118 18.63 6.10 -13.43
CA PRO A 118 19.73 7.02 -13.69
C PRO A 118 19.90 8.07 -12.59
N ASP A 119 21.13 8.55 -12.37
CA ASP A 119 21.41 9.59 -11.37
C ASP A 119 20.66 10.90 -11.61
N TYR A 120 20.38 11.22 -12.87
CA TYR A 120 19.65 12.43 -13.29
C TYR A 120 18.11 12.26 -13.21
N TYR A 121 17.59 11.10 -12.77
CA TYR A 121 16.14 10.86 -12.72
C TYR A 121 15.44 11.89 -11.80
N PRO A 122 14.48 12.68 -12.32
CA PRO A 122 13.78 13.69 -11.52
C PRO A 122 12.71 13.02 -10.64
N GLY A 123 12.81 13.26 -9.34
CA GLY A 123 11.93 12.63 -8.35
C GLY A 123 10.46 13.00 -8.48
N GLU A 124 10.18 14.19 -8.98
CA GLU A 124 8.83 14.68 -9.24
C GLU A 124 8.04 13.83 -10.24
N ASN A 125 8.72 13.18 -11.19
CA ASN A 125 8.08 12.32 -12.19
C ASN A 125 7.59 10.98 -11.62
N LEU A 126 7.95 10.65 -10.38
CA LEU A 126 7.52 9.42 -9.75
C LEU A 126 6.09 9.51 -9.16
N VAL A 127 5.58 10.72 -8.95
CA VAL A 127 4.32 10.94 -8.25
C VAL A 127 3.36 11.76 -9.09
N ASP A 128 2.25 11.13 -9.48
CA ASP A 128 1.12 11.82 -10.09
C ASP A 128 0.04 12.06 -9.03
N THR A 129 -0.38 13.30 -8.86
CA THR A 129 -1.43 13.71 -7.93
C THR A 129 -2.75 14.07 -8.62
N THR A 130 -2.82 13.96 -9.94
CA THR A 130 -3.98 14.37 -10.76
C THR A 130 -5.28 13.69 -10.33
N PHE A 131 -5.19 12.46 -9.83
CA PHE A 131 -6.33 11.65 -9.45
C PHE A 131 -6.66 11.70 -7.95
N ILE A 132 -5.87 12.42 -7.16
CA ILE A 132 -6.11 12.53 -5.72
C ILE A 132 -7.23 13.55 -5.48
N PRO A 133 -8.32 13.20 -4.75
CA PRO A 133 -9.40 14.13 -4.47
C PRO A 133 -8.91 15.41 -3.76
N GLY A 134 -9.35 16.57 -4.23
CA GLY A 134 -8.99 17.88 -3.64
C GLY A 134 -7.69 18.47 -4.17
N THR A 135 -6.97 17.83 -5.07
CA THR A 135 -5.86 18.45 -5.81
C THR A 135 -6.39 19.16 -7.06
N LEU A 136 -6.01 20.42 -7.24
CA LEU A 136 -6.30 21.16 -8.47
C LEU A 136 -5.49 20.51 -9.62
N LYS A 137 -6.12 20.35 -10.79
CA LYS A 137 -5.38 19.98 -12.01
C LYS A 137 -4.34 21.09 -12.27
N PRO A 138 -3.07 20.76 -12.54
CA PRO A 138 -2.16 21.73 -13.11
C PRO A 138 -2.79 22.31 -14.38
N GLN A 139 -2.83 23.64 -14.49
CA GLN A 139 -3.27 24.33 -15.71
C GLN A 139 -2.22 24.20 -16.80
#